data_0daa531fd72d892fc7c32f1a648623cb
#
_entry.id   0daa531fd72d892fc7c32f1a648623cb
#
_cell.length_a   1.000
_cell.length_b   1.000
_cell.length_c   1.000
_cell.angle_alpha   90.00
_cell.angle_beta   90.00
_cell.angle_gamma   90.00
#
_symmetry.space_group_name_H-M   'P 1'
#
loop_
_entity.id
_entity.type
_entity.pdbx_description
1 polymer ?
#
loop_
_entity_poly.entity_id
_entity_poly.type
_entity_poly.pdbx_seq_one_letter_code
_entity_poly.pdbx_strand_id
1 'polypeptide(L)'
;MAWGHISLTKVLLLGLVAPFSGVHAADSKSDTPQKGTNEGLAYEEIQKVQVYTDNSTAPATPGVSPPTEGWWKSKICSGSYCVYTNRKVAKGRGIALVTKLDEFQKVERVEDHLNHGDNRLEEPVLFTETEILEKGLGLTATKTIRRGKQLMSWSPVLLVHKEFFNDVVKKKERTKLLEAAVGFLPDATLASFNKQRARPGESSPQTNPRSIEEIILAHPFEIDLGAGYRQDHSSKHYINYPEISAFQHDCRPNVAYHIDSNMYMRATAARKISEGEELAIAYIDPFEPRKVRQDWVKRYRGAGKPCPCAACTQKNKPELVKAHEKRMEELTSIRAELRNHDSRKVTVELIDRFLKLYDEEKLNAKLAEAYELAALNYNYLGDDKKAKKYADLAVQAGIVEGGKDNNDVIAMRVMASDIKGHYSYRFTLKRRGL
;
A
#
# COMPACT_ATOMS: atom_id res chain seq x y z
N MET A 1 -11.05 13.03 -30.54
CA MET A 1 -11.54 11.91 -29.72
C MET A 1 -10.84 11.99 -28.39
N ALA A 2 -11.54 12.51 -27.39
CA ALA A 2 -10.96 12.83 -26.10
C ALA A 2 -10.85 11.58 -25.24
N TRP A 3 -9.65 11.18 -24.87
CA TRP A 3 -9.38 10.17 -23.86
C TRP A 3 -9.53 10.81 -22.49
N GLY A 4 -10.62 10.46 -21.81
CA GLY A 4 -10.82 10.86 -20.44
C GLY A 4 -9.77 10.22 -19.54
N HIS A 5 -8.97 11.03 -18.88
CA HIS A 5 -8.06 10.63 -17.81
C HIS A 5 -8.89 10.05 -16.65
N ILE A 6 -8.94 8.72 -16.53
CA ILE A 6 -9.39 8.08 -15.31
C ILE A 6 -8.17 8.13 -14.37
N SER A 7 -8.22 9.05 -13.42
CA SER A 7 -7.23 9.19 -12.36
C SER A 7 -7.21 7.93 -11.50
N LEU A 8 -6.15 7.15 -11.61
CA LEU A 8 -5.83 5.98 -10.77
C LEU A 8 -5.41 6.36 -9.33
N THR A 9 -5.63 7.62 -8.92
CA THR A 9 -5.00 8.26 -7.76
C THR A 9 -5.76 8.09 -6.45
N LYS A 10 -6.63 7.09 -6.27
CA LYS A 10 -7.41 6.94 -5.02
C LYS A 10 -7.22 5.65 -4.24
N VAL A 11 -6.17 4.88 -4.50
CA VAL A 11 -6.04 3.56 -3.82
C VAL A 11 -5.12 3.57 -2.60
N LEU A 12 -4.34 4.63 -2.38
CA LEU A 12 -3.36 4.62 -1.28
C LEU A 12 -3.10 6.02 -0.71
N LEU A 13 -4.14 6.71 -0.22
CA LEU A 13 -3.90 7.91 0.59
C LEU A 13 -5.14 8.25 1.41
N LEU A 14 -5.27 7.61 2.53
CA LEU A 14 -6.09 8.05 3.66
C LEU A 14 -5.23 8.06 4.91
N GLY A 15 -4.42 9.07 5.00
CA GLY A 15 -3.58 9.36 6.13
C GLY A 15 -3.04 10.78 6.05
N LEU A 16 -3.92 11.77 5.77
CA LEU A 16 -3.54 13.18 5.86
C LEU A 16 -4.63 13.96 6.59
N VAL A 17 -4.47 14.00 7.90
CA VAL A 17 -5.04 15.08 8.71
C VAL A 17 -4.15 16.31 8.45
N ALA A 18 -4.69 17.30 7.77
CA ALA A 18 -4.05 18.60 7.62
C ALA A 18 -3.86 19.24 8.99
N PRO A 19 -2.72 19.88 9.29
CA PRO A 19 -2.57 20.67 10.49
C PRO A 19 -3.41 21.95 10.36
N PHE A 20 -4.32 22.15 11.27
CA PHE A 20 -5.02 23.41 11.45
C PHE A 20 -4.04 24.46 12.01
N SER A 21 -3.62 25.42 11.19
CA SER A 21 -3.11 26.70 11.64
C SER A 21 -4.26 27.71 11.59
N GLY A 22 -4.65 28.21 12.75
CA GLY A 22 -5.61 29.31 12.85
C GLY A 22 -5.94 29.63 14.29
N VAL A 23 -5.08 30.38 14.97
CA VAL A 23 -5.48 31.17 16.15
C VAL A 23 -5.00 32.61 15.92
N HIS A 24 -5.98 33.50 15.95
CA HIS A 24 -5.83 34.93 15.84
C HIS A 24 -5.10 35.55 17.02
N ALA A 25 -4.37 36.60 16.67
CA ALA A 25 -3.62 37.49 17.52
C ALA A 25 -4.45 38.21 18.58
N ALA A 26 -3.84 38.45 19.73
CA ALA A 26 -4.12 39.60 20.57
C ALA A 26 -2.78 40.24 20.94
N ASP A 27 -2.68 41.52 20.63
CA ASP A 27 -1.55 42.42 20.87
C ASP A 27 -1.13 42.51 22.35
N SER A 28 0.17 42.53 22.63
CA SER A 28 0.77 43.48 23.56
C SER A 28 2.31 43.55 23.45
N LYS A 29 2.76 44.77 23.49
CA LYS A 29 4.04 45.39 23.26
C LYS A 29 5.25 44.87 24.02
N SER A 30 6.39 44.97 23.30
CA SER A 30 7.75 45.38 23.71
C SER A 30 8.49 44.60 24.80
N ASP A 31 9.63 43.99 24.43
CA ASP A 31 10.95 44.48 24.81
C ASP A 31 12.08 43.75 24.06
N THR A 32 13.14 44.47 23.79
CA THR A 32 14.25 44.18 22.89
C THR A 32 15.39 43.37 23.58
N PRO A 33 16.48 42.94 22.92
CA PRO A 33 16.87 41.54 22.79
C PRO A 33 18.11 41.21 23.63
N GLN A 34 18.18 39.98 24.10
CA GLN A 34 19.48 39.39 24.51
C GLN A 34 20.01 38.50 23.38
N LYS A 35 21.25 38.81 22.95
CA LYS A 35 22.10 38.01 22.08
C LYS A 35 22.39 36.65 22.73
N GLY A 36 21.77 35.61 22.18
CA GLY A 36 22.20 34.23 22.35
C GLY A 36 22.99 33.81 21.11
N THR A 37 24.23 33.45 21.32
CA THR A 37 25.16 32.89 20.33
C THR A 37 24.58 31.60 19.78
N ASN A 38 24.14 31.62 18.51
CA ASN A 38 23.90 30.41 17.74
C ASN A 38 25.24 29.76 17.40
N GLU A 39 25.67 28.80 18.19
CA GLU A 39 26.61 27.79 17.72
C GLU A 39 25.85 26.91 16.73
N GLY A 40 26.09 27.17 15.44
CA GLY A 40 25.65 26.31 14.36
C GLY A 40 26.24 24.93 14.54
N LEU A 41 25.39 23.93 14.74
CA LEU A 41 25.77 22.54 14.54
C LEU A 41 26.29 22.43 13.11
N ALA A 42 27.58 22.22 12.98
CA ALA A 42 28.22 21.88 11.73
C ALA A 42 27.49 20.65 11.15
N TYR A 43 26.97 20.80 9.94
CA TYR A 43 26.55 19.66 9.12
C TYR A 43 27.81 18.81 8.92
N GLU A 44 27.92 17.71 9.64
CA GLU A 44 28.91 16.69 9.33
C GLU A 44 28.74 16.29 7.88
N GLU A 45 29.85 16.30 7.16
CA GLU A 45 29.91 15.85 5.76
C GLU A 45 29.32 14.42 5.69
N ILE A 46 28.14 14.32 5.07
CA ILE A 46 27.53 13.05 4.72
C ILE A 46 28.56 12.35 3.83
N GLN A 47 29.13 11.24 4.31
CA GLN A 47 30.02 10.42 3.52
C GLN A 47 29.32 10.09 2.21
N LYS A 48 29.91 10.54 1.10
CA LYS A 48 29.41 10.25 -0.24
C LYS A 48 29.46 8.76 -0.43
N VAL A 49 28.30 8.10 -0.49
CA VAL A 49 28.23 6.70 -0.84
C VAL A 49 28.86 6.53 -2.23
N GLN A 50 29.80 5.60 -2.33
CA GLN A 50 30.51 5.34 -3.58
C GLN A 50 29.58 4.64 -4.56
N VAL A 51 29.07 5.37 -5.54
CA VAL A 51 28.34 4.78 -6.67
C VAL A 51 29.37 4.31 -7.70
N TYR A 52 29.52 3.02 -7.85
CA TYR A 52 30.36 2.45 -8.88
C TYR A 52 29.70 2.67 -10.25
N THR A 53 30.36 3.43 -11.12
CA THR A 53 29.97 3.56 -12.54
C THR A 53 30.85 2.65 -13.36
N ASP A 54 30.25 1.91 -14.29
CA ASP A 54 31.03 1.17 -15.30
C ASP A 54 31.71 2.19 -16.26
N ASN A 55 33.01 2.42 -16.09
CA ASN A 55 33.81 3.34 -16.90
C ASN A 55 34.30 2.74 -18.22
N SER A 56 33.87 1.52 -18.60
CA SER A 56 34.27 0.94 -19.90
C SER A 56 33.58 1.71 -21.04
N THR A 57 34.36 2.11 -22.03
CA THR A 57 33.88 2.81 -23.25
C THR A 57 33.28 1.85 -24.29
N ALA A 58 33.16 0.56 -24.00
CA ALA A 58 32.58 -0.44 -24.88
C ALA A 58 31.04 -0.38 -24.89
N PRO A 59 30.36 -0.66 -26.03
CA PRO A 59 28.90 -0.81 -26.04
C PRO A 59 28.53 -1.95 -25.09
N ALA A 60 27.36 -1.80 -24.41
CA ALA A 60 26.87 -2.76 -23.42
C ALA A 60 26.96 -4.20 -23.96
N THR A 61 28.01 -4.91 -23.60
CA THR A 61 28.18 -6.32 -23.92
C THR A 61 27.29 -7.13 -23.00
N PRO A 62 26.50 -8.11 -23.48
CA PRO A 62 25.87 -9.07 -22.62
C PRO A 62 26.96 -9.79 -21.82
N GLY A 63 27.04 -9.56 -20.50
CA GLY A 63 28.06 -10.24 -19.67
C GLY A 63 28.69 -9.38 -18.57
N VAL A 64 28.43 -8.08 -18.46
CA VAL A 64 28.93 -7.30 -17.33
C VAL A 64 27.98 -7.50 -16.15
N SER A 65 28.43 -8.35 -15.22
CA SER A 65 27.72 -8.52 -13.95
C SER A 65 27.92 -7.30 -13.05
N PRO A 66 26.88 -6.82 -12.34
CA PRO A 66 27.05 -5.79 -11.33
C PRO A 66 28.07 -6.20 -10.27
N PRO A 67 28.80 -5.26 -9.66
CA PRO A 67 29.67 -5.56 -8.54
C PRO A 67 28.87 -6.22 -7.40
N THR A 68 29.57 -7.01 -6.62
CA THR A 68 28.94 -7.72 -5.49
C THR A 68 28.63 -6.82 -4.31
N GLU A 69 29.12 -5.57 -4.29
CA GLU A 69 28.98 -4.64 -3.17
C GLU A 69 28.56 -3.23 -3.63
N GLY A 70 27.70 -2.60 -2.83
CA GLY A 70 27.24 -1.24 -3.03
C GLY A 70 26.29 -1.04 -4.21
N TRP A 71 25.94 0.22 -4.44
CA TRP A 71 25.11 0.61 -5.55
C TRP A 71 25.89 0.69 -6.85
N TRP A 72 25.30 0.17 -7.88
CA TRP A 72 25.85 0.21 -9.25
C TRP A 72 24.86 0.86 -10.20
N LYS A 73 25.36 1.84 -10.98
CA LYS A 73 24.64 2.46 -12.07
C LYS A 73 25.05 1.81 -13.38
N SER A 74 24.09 1.19 -14.05
CA SER A 74 24.29 0.62 -15.39
C SER A 74 24.42 1.72 -16.46
N LYS A 75 25.10 1.42 -17.56
CA LYS A 75 25.07 2.23 -18.80
C LYS A 75 23.75 2.13 -19.57
N ILE A 76 22.83 1.25 -19.14
CA ILE A 76 21.54 1.05 -19.79
C ILE A 76 20.59 2.16 -19.32
N CYS A 77 20.44 3.18 -20.17
CA CYS A 77 19.60 4.35 -19.94
C CYS A 77 18.72 4.63 -21.17
N SER A 78 17.61 5.35 -20.95
CA SER A 78 16.78 5.99 -21.97
C SER A 78 16.33 7.35 -21.44
N GLY A 79 16.76 8.43 -22.09
CA GLY A 79 16.58 9.79 -21.59
C GLY A 79 17.25 9.97 -20.22
N SER A 80 16.50 10.46 -19.24
CA SER A 80 16.95 10.63 -17.85
C SER A 80 16.86 9.37 -16.99
N TYR A 81 16.25 8.30 -17.51
CA TYR A 81 16.05 7.05 -16.78
C TYR A 81 17.22 6.10 -17.00
N CYS A 82 17.78 5.61 -15.89
CA CYS A 82 18.85 4.60 -15.91
C CYS A 82 18.49 3.44 -14.98
N VAL A 83 19.18 2.32 -15.16
CA VAL A 83 19.08 1.16 -14.28
C VAL A 83 20.13 1.28 -13.18
N TYR A 84 19.68 1.16 -11.94
CA TYR A 84 20.51 1.07 -10.73
C TYR A 84 20.22 -0.24 -10.01
N THR A 85 21.22 -0.82 -9.35
CA THR A 85 21.04 -2.04 -8.57
C THR A 85 22.00 -2.09 -7.38
N ASN A 86 21.54 -2.75 -6.31
CA ASN A 86 22.39 -3.16 -5.19
C ASN A 86 22.02 -4.60 -4.82
N ARG A 87 22.95 -5.53 -5.02
CA ARG A 87 22.71 -6.96 -4.81
C ARG A 87 22.77 -7.38 -3.34
N LYS A 88 23.33 -6.54 -2.43
CA LYS A 88 23.49 -6.87 -1.01
C LYS A 88 22.39 -6.34 -0.11
N VAL A 89 21.63 -5.34 -0.56
CA VAL A 89 20.52 -4.77 0.20
C VAL A 89 19.56 -5.87 0.65
N ALA A 90 18.98 -5.66 1.83
CA ALA A 90 18.03 -6.59 2.45
C ALA A 90 18.62 -8.01 2.63
N LYS A 91 19.86 -8.07 3.16
CA LYS A 91 20.59 -9.31 3.46
C LYS A 91 20.86 -10.18 2.24
N GLY A 92 21.20 -9.55 1.12
CA GLY A 92 21.53 -10.23 -0.12
C GLY A 92 20.35 -10.59 -1.02
N ARG A 93 19.13 -10.14 -0.66
CA ARG A 93 17.98 -10.24 -1.55
C ARG A 93 18.16 -9.35 -2.79
N GLY A 94 18.77 -8.19 -2.59
CA GLY A 94 19.03 -7.22 -3.64
C GLY A 94 17.79 -6.47 -4.10
N ILE A 95 18.05 -5.37 -4.81
CA ILE A 95 17.04 -4.50 -5.39
C ILE A 95 17.53 -3.91 -6.70
N ALA A 96 16.63 -3.69 -7.65
CA ALA A 96 16.90 -2.97 -8.88
C ALA A 96 15.93 -1.81 -9.05
N LEU A 97 16.37 -0.73 -9.68
CA LEU A 97 15.59 0.47 -9.95
C LEU A 97 15.67 0.86 -11.41
N VAL A 98 14.55 1.37 -11.94
CA VAL A 98 14.51 2.13 -13.20
C VAL A 98 13.99 3.52 -12.85
N THR A 99 14.92 4.49 -12.72
CA THR A 99 14.58 5.82 -12.19
C THR A 99 15.54 6.91 -12.67
N LYS A 100 15.25 8.16 -12.34
CA LYS A 100 16.10 9.32 -12.59
C LYS A 100 17.19 9.41 -11.50
N LEU A 101 18.28 10.13 -11.80
CA LEU A 101 19.42 10.26 -10.86
C LEU A 101 19.02 10.94 -9.54
N ASP A 102 18.25 12.02 -9.62
CA ASP A 102 17.77 12.75 -8.45
C ASP A 102 16.83 11.91 -7.57
N GLU A 103 16.02 11.05 -8.18
CA GLU A 103 15.17 10.10 -7.49
C GLU A 103 15.97 8.94 -6.88
N PHE A 104 16.99 8.46 -7.59
CA PHE A 104 17.90 7.44 -7.07
C PHE A 104 18.56 7.87 -5.76
N GLN A 105 19.00 9.13 -5.65
CA GLN A 105 19.61 9.68 -4.42
C GLN A 105 18.66 9.64 -3.20
N LYS A 106 17.35 9.65 -3.42
CA LYS A 106 16.37 9.48 -2.33
C LYS A 106 16.30 8.01 -1.87
N VAL A 107 16.38 7.06 -2.80
CA VAL A 107 16.39 5.62 -2.47
C VAL A 107 17.65 5.22 -1.73
N GLU A 108 18.79 5.79 -2.09
CA GLU A 108 20.06 5.55 -1.43
C GLU A 108 19.99 5.78 0.08
N ARG A 109 19.23 6.79 0.52
CA ARG A 109 18.98 7.09 1.93
C ARG A 109 18.15 6.05 2.67
N VAL A 110 17.40 5.21 1.95
CA VAL A 110 16.57 4.17 2.54
C VAL A 110 17.25 2.80 2.55
N GLU A 111 18.50 2.69 2.09
CA GLU A 111 19.27 1.44 2.15
C GLU A 111 19.36 0.89 3.56
N ASP A 112 19.67 1.74 4.53
CA ASP A 112 19.75 1.34 5.95
C ASP A 112 18.40 0.78 6.43
N HIS A 113 17.29 1.40 6.05
CA HIS A 113 15.95 0.91 6.39
C HIS A 113 15.68 -0.48 5.80
N LEU A 114 16.08 -0.71 4.54
CA LEU A 114 15.94 -2.01 3.89
C LEU A 114 16.79 -3.09 4.57
N ASN A 115 17.93 -2.72 5.16
CA ASN A 115 18.82 -3.66 5.85
C ASN A 115 18.34 -4.01 7.27
N HIS A 116 17.46 -3.20 7.87
CA HIS A 116 16.94 -3.41 9.22
C HIS A 116 15.78 -4.40 9.32
N GLY A 117 15.11 -4.72 8.19
CA GLY A 117 13.99 -5.66 8.18
C GLY A 117 14.42 -7.10 7.94
N ASP A 118 13.48 -8.02 8.08
CA ASP A 118 13.67 -9.43 7.81
C ASP A 118 12.73 -9.92 6.72
N ASN A 119 13.33 -10.51 5.68
CA ASN A 119 12.63 -11.23 4.63
C ASN A 119 12.28 -12.63 5.13
N ARG A 120 11.01 -12.88 5.44
CA ARG A 120 10.60 -14.18 5.99
C ARG A 120 9.13 -14.51 5.81
N LEU A 121 8.84 -15.80 5.81
CA LEU A 121 7.54 -16.31 6.23
C LEU A 121 7.50 -16.36 7.75
N GLU A 122 6.36 -16.08 8.34
CA GLU A 122 6.19 -16.16 9.80
C GLU A 122 5.94 -17.60 10.24
N GLU A 123 6.76 -18.09 11.15
CA GLU A 123 6.64 -19.44 11.67
C GLU A 123 5.55 -19.57 12.75
N PRO A 124 4.87 -20.71 12.84
CA PRO A 124 4.85 -21.78 11.83
C PRO A 124 4.15 -21.32 10.54
N VAL A 125 4.63 -21.78 9.38
CA VAL A 125 3.95 -21.53 8.09
C VAL A 125 2.61 -22.28 8.08
N LEU A 126 1.52 -21.53 7.92
CA LEU A 126 0.15 -22.05 8.04
C LEU A 126 -0.60 -22.08 6.71
N PHE A 127 0.12 -22.01 5.59
CA PHE A 127 -0.45 -22.01 4.23
C PHE A 127 0.53 -22.65 3.25
N THR A 128 0.02 -23.01 2.08
CA THR A 128 0.81 -23.57 0.99
C THR A 128 0.31 -23.06 -0.35
N GLU A 129 1.18 -23.11 -1.38
CA GLU A 129 0.77 -22.85 -2.76
C GLU A 129 -0.12 -23.97 -3.28
N THR A 130 -1.25 -23.63 -3.88
CA THR A 130 -2.20 -24.57 -4.48
C THR A 130 -2.85 -23.96 -5.73
N GLU A 131 -3.36 -24.83 -6.61
CA GLU A 131 -4.18 -24.37 -7.73
C GLU A 131 -5.56 -23.95 -7.23
N ILE A 132 -5.93 -22.69 -7.46
CA ILE A 132 -7.25 -22.14 -7.11
C ILE A 132 -8.14 -22.14 -8.33
N LEU A 133 -9.28 -22.76 -8.24
CA LEU A 133 -10.24 -22.87 -9.35
C LEU A 133 -10.54 -21.48 -9.95
N GLU A 134 -10.46 -21.38 -11.26
CA GLU A 134 -10.66 -20.15 -12.07
C GLU A 134 -9.66 -19.01 -11.83
N LYS A 135 -8.72 -19.15 -10.89
CA LYS A 135 -7.76 -18.12 -10.52
C LYS A 135 -6.30 -18.48 -10.81
N GLY A 136 -5.98 -19.78 -10.97
CA GLY A 136 -4.63 -20.30 -11.11
C GLY A 136 -3.91 -20.45 -9.77
N LEU A 137 -2.59 -20.45 -9.75
CA LEU A 137 -1.80 -20.64 -8.55
C LEU A 137 -2.11 -19.57 -7.48
N GLY A 138 -2.37 -20.00 -6.26
CA GLY A 138 -2.67 -19.15 -5.12
C GLY A 138 -2.22 -19.77 -3.81
N LEU A 139 -2.68 -19.24 -2.68
CA LEU A 139 -2.33 -19.70 -1.34
C LEU A 139 -3.57 -20.25 -0.62
N THR A 140 -3.42 -21.40 0.02
CA THR A 140 -4.48 -22.05 0.81
C THR A 140 -4.00 -22.35 2.23
N ALA A 141 -4.82 -22.06 3.23
CA ALA A 141 -4.51 -22.33 4.63
C ALA A 141 -4.41 -23.84 4.90
N THR A 142 -3.31 -24.28 5.50
CA THR A 142 -3.10 -25.69 5.93
C THR A 142 -3.59 -25.96 7.34
N LYS A 143 -3.85 -24.89 8.10
CA LYS A 143 -4.46 -24.92 9.45
C LYS A 143 -5.24 -23.64 9.68
N THR A 144 -6.10 -23.63 10.69
CA THR A 144 -6.81 -22.40 11.08
C THR A 144 -5.82 -21.29 11.45
N ILE A 145 -5.97 -20.11 10.83
CA ILE A 145 -5.18 -18.89 11.07
C ILE A 145 -6.04 -17.91 11.86
N ARG A 146 -5.53 -17.39 12.97
CA ARG A 146 -6.25 -16.40 13.79
C ARG A 146 -6.11 -15.01 13.20
N ARG A 147 -7.11 -14.14 13.39
CA ARG A 147 -7.02 -12.70 13.08
C ARG A 147 -5.79 -12.10 13.75
N GLY A 148 -5.07 -11.24 13.04
CA GLY A 148 -3.85 -10.57 13.53
C GLY A 148 -2.57 -11.40 13.41
N LYS A 149 -2.63 -12.68 12.98
CA LYS A 149 -1.40 -13.43 12.68
C LYS A 149 -0.76 -12.82 11.44
N GLN A 150 0.45 -12.30 11.58
CA GLN A 150 1.28 -11.92 10.44
C GLN A 150 1.67 -13.21 9.70
N LEU A 151 1.65 -13.18 8.38
CA LEU A 151 1.90 -14.32 7.51
C LEU A 151 3.29 -14.24 6.89
N MET A 152 3.66 -13.05 6.44
CA MET A 152 4.96 -12.82 5.80
C MET A 152 5.38 -11.36 5.86
N SER A 153 6.67 -11.14 5.64
CA SER A 153 7.32 -9.84 5.55
C SER A 153 8.39 -9.90 4.45
N TRP A 154 8.33 -8.99 3.46
CA TRP A 154 9.27 -9.00 2.34
C TRP A 154 9.67 -7.60 1.91
N SER A 155 10.97 -7.38 1.69
CA SER A 155 11.49 -6.18 1.03
C SER A 155 11.16 -6.19 -0.47
N PRO A 156 11.09 -5.02 -1.12
CA PRO A 156 10.90 -4.93 -2.56
C PRO A 156 12.13 -5.46 -3.32
N VAL A 157 11.91 -5.84 -4.57
CA VAL A 157 12.99 -6.27 -5.47
C VAL A 157 13.14 -5.37 -6.69
N LEU A 158 12.09 -4.62 -7.05
CA LEU A 158 12.12 -3.73 -8.20
C LEU A 158 11.31 -2.47 -7.90
N LEU A 159 11.91 -1.29 -8.17
CA LEU A 159 11.24 0.00 -8.18
C LEU A 159 11.31 0.58 -9.59
N VAL A 160 10.18 1.08 -10.10
CA VAL A 160 10.12 1.75 -11.40
C VAL A 160 9.41 3.09 -11.24
N HIS A 161 10.08 4.17 -11.59
CA HIS A 161 9.50 5.51 -11.55
C HIS A 161 8.21 5.56 -12.35
N LYS A 162 7.15 6.11 -11.78
CA LYS A 162 5.81 6.05 -12.39
C LYS A 162 5.76 6.72 -13.76
N GLU A 163 6.41 7.88 -13.91
CA GLU A 163 6.45 8.63 -15.16
C GLU A 163 7.32 7.95 -16.25
N PHE A 164 8.14 6.94 -15.90
CA PHE A 164 8.90 6.17 -16.86
C PHE A 164 8.05 5.61 -18.01
N PHE A 165 6.83 5.17 -17.71
CA PHE A 165 5.92 4.59 -18.70
C PHE A 165 5.34 5.65 -19.66
N ASN A 166 5.27 6.91 -19.23
CA ASN A 166 4.82 8.03 -20.04
C ASN A 166 5.98 8.67 -20.81
N ASP A 167 7.11 8.88 -20.14
CA ASP A 167 8.27 9.62 -20.70
C ASP A 167 9.04 8.76 -21.72
N VAL A 168 9.18 7.47 -21.50
CA VAL A 168 9.82 6.53 -22.43
C VAL A 168 8.79 5.90 -23.36
N VAL A 169 8.46 6.60 -24.44
CA VAL A 169 7.34 6.23 -25.34
C VAL A 169 7.61 4.89 -26.07
N LYS A 170 8.87 4.61 -26.45
CA LYS A 170 9.21 3.40 -27.22
C LYS A 170 9.20 2.15 -26.34
N LYS A 171 8.24 1.26 -26.55
CA LYS A 171 8.10 -0.01 -25.83
C LYS A 171 9.43 -0.81 -25.79
N LYS A 172 10.17 -0.86 -26.91
CA LYS A 172 11.46 -1.57 -26.98
C LYS A 172 12.47 -1.04 -25.97
N GLU A 173 12.54 0.27 -25.78
CA GLU A 173 13.43 0.91 -24.81
C GLU A 173 12.98 0.60 -23.38
N ARG A 174 11.69 0.70 -23.09
CA ARG A 174 11.14 0.29 -21.78
C ARG A 174 11.48 -1.16 -21.45
N THR A 175 11.21 -2.07 -22.40
CA THR A 175 11.52 -3.49 -22.21
C THR A 175 12.99 -3.70 -21.91
N LYS A 176 13.90 -3.03 -22.67
CA LYS A 176 15.35 -3.16 -22.46
C LYS A 176 15.78 -2.75 -21.04
N LEU A 177 15.27 -1.63 -20.51
CA LEU A 177 15.61 -1.20 -19.16
C LEU A 177 15.03 -2.14 -18.10
N LEU A 178 13.78 -2.56 -18.26
CA LEU A 178 13.11 -3.45 -17.31
C LEU A 178 13.75 -4.85 -17.27
N GLU A 179 14.07 -5.42 -18.44
CA GLU A 179 14.76 -6.74 -18.53
C GLU A 179 16.16 -6.65 -17.91
N ALA A 180 16.90 -5.55 -18.16
CA ALA A 180 18.20 -5.34 -17.54
C ALA A 180 18.08 -5.21 -16.01
N ALA A 181 17.14 -4.42 -15.51
CA ALA A 181 16.93 -4.25 -14.08
C ALA A 181 16.65 -5.59 -13.38
N VAL A 182 15.74 -6.38 -13.93
CA VAL A 182 15.40 -7.70 -13.36
C VAL A 182 16.58 -8.68 -13.52
N GLY A 183 17.30 -8.64 -14.65
CA GLY A 183 18.47 -9.49 -14.88
C GLY A 183 19.65 -9.22 -13.95
N PHE A 184 19.72 -8.05 -13.31
CA PHE A 184 20.76 -7.73 -12.33
C PHE A 184 20.45 -8.18 -10.91
N LEU A 185 19.26 -8.69 -10.66
CA LEU A 185 18.89 -9.24 -9.33
C LEU A 185 19.75 -10.48 -9.00
N PRO A 186 19.98 -10.79 -7.72
CA PRO A 186 20.55 -12.06 -7.29
C PRO A 186 19.71 -13.25 -7.79
N ASP A 187 20.34 -14.38 -8.05
CA ASP A 187 19.72 -15.55 -8.70
C ASP A 187 18.46 -16.05 -7.97
N ALA A 188 18.50 -16.13 -6.64
CA ALA A 188 17.34 -16.53 -5.84
C ALA A 188 16.17 -15.53 -5.97
N THR A 189 16.48 -14.24 -6.02
CA THR A 189 15.48 -13.17 -6.19
C THR A 189 14.94 -13.16 -7.62
N LEU A 190 15.80 -13.35 -8.61
CA LEU A 190 15.40 -13.50 -10.00
C LEU A 190 14.46 -14.71 -10.20
N ALA A 191 14.77 -15.85 -9.56
CA ALA A 191 13.90 -17.01 -9.57
C ALA A 191 12.52 -16.71 -8.98
N SER A 192 12.46 -16.02 -7.84
CA SER A 192 11.19 -15.56 -7.22
C SER A 192 10.44 -14.60 -8.15
N PHE A 193 11.14 -13.63 -8.76
CA PHE A 193 10.53 -12.70 -9.72
C PHE A 193 9.94 -13.44 -10.92
N ASN A 194 10.66 -14.42 -11.48
CA ASN A 194 10.24 -15.14 -12.67
C ASN A 194 8.98 -16.01 -12.45
N LYS A 195 8.70 -16.45 -11.22
CA LYS A 195 7.42 -17.11 -10.91
C LYS A 195 6.20 -16.23 -11.25
N GLN A 196 6.32 -14.90 -11.14
CA GLN A 196 5.26 -13.96 -11.49
C GLN A 196 4.99 -13.86 -13.00
N ARG A 197 5.92 -14.32 -13.83
CA ARG A 197 5.78 -14.28 -15.29
C ARG A 197 4.80 -15.33 -15.82
N ALA A 198 4.47 -16.34 -15.03
CA ALA A 198 3.42 -17.29 -15.38
C ALA A 198 2.07 -16.57 -15.51
N ARG A 199 1.29 -16.92 -16.53
CA ARG A 199 -0.08 -16.43 -16.67
C ARG A 199 -1.01 -17.19 -15.74
N PRO A 200 -2.17 -16.60 -15.33
CA PRO A 200 -3.16 -17.35 -14.57
C PRO A 200 -3.55 -18.64 -15.29
N GLY A 201 -3.50 -19.77 -14.59
CA GLY A 201 -3.79 -21.09 -15.15
C GLY A 201 -2.64 -21.75 -15.93
N GLU A 202 -1.47 -21.13 -15.99
CA GLU A 202 -0.25 -21.72 -16.58
C GLU A 202 0.76 -22.01 -15.45
N SER A 203 1.13 -23.26 -15.30
CA SER A 203 2.13 -23.71 -14.31
C SER A 203 3.57 -23.39 -14.73
N SER A 204 3.79 -22.95 -15.97
CA SER A 204 5.12 -22.66 -16.52
C SER A 204 5.16 -21.34 -17.29
N PRO A 205 6.13 -20.46 -17.04
CA PRO A 205 6.32 -19.21 -17.79
C PRO A 205 6.91 -19.40 -19.19
N GLN A 206 7.13 -20.63 -19.63
CA GLN A 206 7.88 -20.91 -20.86
C GLN A 206 7.11 -20.63 -22.15
N THR A 207 5.77 -20.68 -22.10
CA THR A 207 4.92 -20.36 -23.24
C THR A 207 4.22 -19.03 -23.00
N ASN A 208 4.58 -18.00 -23.77
CA ASN A 208 4.00 -16.68 -23.72
C ASN A 208 4.04 -16.02 -22.30
N PRO A 209 5.22 -15.84 -21.71
CA PRO A 209 5.36 -15.27 -20.37
C PRO A 209 4.86 -13.82 -20.34
N ARG A 210 4.38 -13.37 -19.18
CA ARG A 210 4.11 -11.95 -18.96
C ARG A 210 5.37 -11.12 -19.13
N SER A 211 5.25 -9.97 -19.77
CA SER A 211 6.30 -8.96 -19.74
C SER A 211 6.43 -8.36 -18.33
N ILE A 212 7.59 -7.80 -18.02
CA ILE A 212 7.83 -7.14 -16.74
C ILE A 212 6.86 -5.95 -16.56
N GLU A 213 6.58 -5.21 -17.65
CA GLU A 213 5.60 -4.13 -17.66
C GLU A 213 4.19 -4.63 -17.26
N GLU A 214 3.75 -5.77 -17.79
CA GLU A 214 2.46 -6.38 -17.41
C GLU A 214 2.43 -6.83 -15.94
N ILE A 215 3.55 -7.33 -15.40
CA ILE A 215 3.67 -7.72 -13.99
C ILE A 215 3.52 -6.49 -13.09
N ILE A 216 4.23 -5.40 -13.39
CA ILE A 216 4.17 -4.16 -12.62
C ILE A 216 2.75 -3.58 -12.62
N LEU A 217 2.12 -3.54 -13.80
CA LEU A 217 0.76 -3.00 -13.94
C LEU A 217 -0.34 -3.92 -13.39
N ALA A 218 -0.06 -5.21 -13.26
CA ALA A 218 -0.98 -6.15 -12.59
C ALA A 218 -0.94 -6.05 -11.05
N HIS A 219 0.14 -5.52 -10.49
CA HIS A 219 0.34 -5.35 -9.05
C HIS A 219 0.85 -3.92 -8.78
N PRO A 220 0.02 -2.89 -8.97
CA PRO A 220 0.45 -1.50 -8.95
C PRO A 220 0.60 -0.98 -7.52
N PHE A 221 1.45 -1.63 -6.70
CA PHE A 221 1.86 -1.05 -5.44
C PHE A 221 2.67 0.19 -5.71
N GLU A 222 2.40 1.27 -4.99
CA GLU A 222 3.09 2.55 -5.17
C GLU A 222 3.74 2.97 -3.86
N ILE A 223 4.91 3.59 -3.97
CA ILE A 223 5.57 4.30 -2.89
C ILE A 223 5.94 5.71 -3.38
N ASP A 224 5.86 6.69 -2.49
CA ASP A 224 6.33 8.04 -2.73
C ASP A 224 7.63 8.25 -1.93
N LEU A 225 8.76 8.35 -2.64
CA LEU A 225 10.07 8.55 -2.04
C LEU A 225 10.33 9.99 -1.62
N GLY A 226 9.49 10.91 -2.08
CA GLY A 226 9.51 12.32 -1.73
C GLY A 226 8.63 12.69 -0.54
N ALA A 227 8.08 11.72 0.20
CA ALA A 227 7.18 11.93 1.32
C ALA A 227 7.85 12.67 2.49
N GLY A 228 8.21 13.92 2.26
CA GLY A 228 8.49 14.96 3.22
C GLY A 228 7.42 16.03 3.10
N TYR A 229 7.61 17.19 3.73
CA TYR A 229 6.67 18.32 3.80
C TYR A 229 6.16 18.90 2.46
N ARG A 230 6.68 18.44 1.33
CA ARG A 230 6.18 18.77 -0.01
C ARG A 230 5.65 17.51 -0.68
N GLN A 231 4.34 17.41 -0.74
CA GLN A 231 3.61 16.43 -1.55
C GLN A 231 3.69 16.80 -3.05
N ASP A 232 4.89 16.89 -3.60
CA ASP A 232 4.98 16.81 -5.03
C ASP A 232 4.94 15.32 -5.38
N HIS A 233 3.93 14.87 -6.03
CA HIS A 233 3.77 13.48 -6.43
C HIS A 233 4.77 13.03 -7.51
N SER A 234 5.85 13.79 -7.72
CA SER A 234 6.87 13.56 -8.73
C SER A 234 7.81 12.39 -8.41
N SER A 235 7.86 11.96 -7.14
CA SER A 235 8.73 10.87 -6.66
C SER A 235 8.04 9.51 -6.54
N LYS A 236 6.89 9.33 -7.17
CA LYS A 236 6.15 8.07 -7.11
C LYS A 236 6.81 6.97 -7.93
N HIS A 237 6.94 5.80 -7.31
CA HIS A 237 7.46 4.60 -7.94
C HIS A 237 6.47 3.45 -7.81
N TYR A 238 6.33 2.66 -8.86
CA TYR A 238 5.79 1.31 -8.74
C TYR A 238 6.82 0.43 -8.05
N ILE A 239 6.35 -0.41 -7.15
CA ILE A 239 7.18 -1.26 -6.31
C ILE A 239 6.72 -2.71 -6.41
N ASN A 240 7.63 -3.65 -6.56
CA ASN A 240 7.33 -5.06 -6.77
C ASN A 240 7.81 -5.95 -5.62
N TYR A 241 6.93 -6.84 -5.20
CA TYR A 241 7.14 -7.87 -4.17
C TYR A 241 6.70 -9.22 -4.74
N PRO A 242 7.61 -10.09 -5.21
CA PRO A 242 7.25 -11.36 -5.84
C PRO A 242 6.34 -12.24 -5.00
N GLU A 243 6.59 -12.35 -3.70
CA GLU A 243 5.88 -13.28 -2.81
C GLU A 243 4.43 -12.86 -2.58
N ILE A 244 4.14 -11.56 -2.62
CA ILE A 244 2.77 -11.05 -2.48
C ILE A 244 1.92 -11.40 -3.71
N SER A 245 2.56 -11.59 -4.87
CA SER A 245 1.85 -11.96 -6.09
C SER A 245 1.19 -13.34 -6.03
N ALA A 246 1.59 -14.19 -5.08
CA ALA A 246 0.97 -15.48 -4.84
C ALA A 246 -0.44 -15.37 -4.23
N PHE A 247 -0.77 -14.26 -3.55
CA PHE A 247 -2.14 -14.03 -3.11
C PHE A 247 -3.04 -13.72 -4.30
N GLN A 248 -4.14 -14.42 -4.41
CA GLN A 248 -5.17 -14.12 -5.40
C GLN A 248 -6.07 -12.98 -4.94
N HIS A 249 -6.77 -12.36 -5.91
CA HIS A 249 -7.70 -11.27 -5.60
C HIS A 249 -9.02 -11.79 -5.05
N ASP A 250 -9.52 -11.15 -3.99
CA ASP A 250 -10.93 -11.16 -3.60
C ASP A 250 -11.39 -9.73 -3.26
N CYS A 251 -12.62 -9.36 -3.64
CA CYS A 251 -13.22 -8.09 -3.26
C CYS A 251 -13.61 -8.03 -1.76
N ARG A 252 -13.55 -9.16 -1.07
CA ARG A 252 -13.75 -9.32 0.38
C ARG A 252 -12.58 -10.13 0.96
N PRO A 253 -11.37 -9.54 0.95
CA PRO A 253 -10.16 -10.26 1.31
C PRO A 253 -10.16 -10.69 2.76
N ASN A 254 -9.47 -11.80 3.03
CA ASN A 254 -9.22 -12.27 4.39
C ASN A 254 -7.80 -11.96 4.89
N VAL A 255 -6.96 -11.40 4.02
CA VAL A 255 -5.63 -10.93 4.35
C VAL A 255 -5.55 -9.43 4.05
N ALA A 256 -5.06 -8.66 5.02
CA ALA A 256 -4.66 -7.26 4.85
C ALA A 256 -3.16 -7.19 4.58
N TYR A 257 -2.72 -6.16 3.88
CA TYR A 257 -1.31 -5.88 3.68
C TYR A 257 -1.03 -4.38 3.81
N HIS A 258 0.19 -4.05 4.20
CA HIS A 258 0.70 -2.69 4.20
C HIS A 258 2.20 -2.68 3.88
N ILE A 259 2.70 -1.54 3.45
CA ILE A 259 4.12 -1.27 3.30
C ILE A 259 4.53 -0.43 4.51
N ASP A 260 5.47 -0.91 5.31
CA ASP A 260 5.97 -0.17 6.47
C ASP A 260 7.01 0.90 6.07
N SER A 261 7.46 1.70 7.05
CA SER A 261 8.45 2.76 6.85
C SER A 261 9.81 2.26 6.34
N ASN A 262 10.10 0.97 6.52
CA ASN A 262 11.30 0.32 6.01
C ASN A 262 11.09 -0.30 4.61
N MET A 263 9.99 0.03 3.95
CA MET A 263 9.58 -0.49 2.65
C MET A 263 9.27 -2.00 2.64
N TYR A 264 9.10 -2.63 3.80
CA TYR A 264 8.67 -4.04 3.85
C TYR A 264 7.17 -4.17 3.67
N MET A 265 6.77 -5.01 2.72
CA MET A 265 5.39 -5.44 2.56
C MET A 265 5.07 -6.52 3.60
N ARG A 266 4.11 -6.24 4.47
CA ARG A 266 3.63 -7.18 5.49
C ARG A 266 2.22 -7.63 5.16
N ALA A 267 1.99 -8.94 5.22
CA ALA A 267 0.66 -9.53 5.04
C ALA A 267 0.18 -10.12 6.36
N THR A 268 -1.06 -9.82 6.75
CA THR A 268 -1.63 -10.18 8.06
C THR A 268 -3.06 -10.67 7.89
N ALA A 269 -3.45 -11.74 8.58
CA ALA A 269 -4.82 -12.25 8.56
C ALA A 269 -5.79 -11.20 9.13
N ALA A 270 -6.71 -10.72 8.31
CA ALA A 270 -7.70 -9.69 8.67
C ALA A 270 -8.90 -10.24 9.44
N ARG A 271 -9.14 -11.56 9.36
CA ARG A 271 -10.12 -12.32 10.11
C ARG A 271 -9.59 -13.73 10.42
N LYS A 272 -10.35 -14.52 11.14
CA LYS A 272 -10.10 -15.96 11.20
C LYS A 272 -10.21 -16.56 9.80
N ILE A 273 -9.22 -17.35 9.40
CA ILE A 273 -9.17 -18.10 8.13
C ILE A 273 -9.20 -19.58 8.50
N SER A 274 -10.12 -20.32 7.93
CA SER A 274 -10.27 -21.75 8.21
C SER A 274 -9.24 -22.57 7.42
N GLU A 275 -8.93 -23.77 7.89
CA GLU A 275 -8.17 -24.76 7.11
C GLU A 275 -8.87 -25.02 5.76
N GLY A 276 -8.10 -25.14 4.70
CA GLY A 276 -8.58 -25.29 3.32
C GLY A 276 -9.10 -24.02 2.67
N GLU A 277 -9.16 -22.90 3.39
CA GLU A 277 -9.63 -21.62 2.83
C GLU A 277 -8.51 -20.91 2.06
N GLU A 278 -8.85 -20.30 0.89
CA GLU A 278 -7.95 -19.48 0.11
C GLU A 278 -7.54 -18.24 0.90
N LEU A 279 -6.26 -17.88 0.85
CA LEU A 279 -5.75 -16.60 1.33
C LEU A 279 -5.79 -15.59 0.18
N ALA A 280 -6.54 -14.52 0.35
CA ALA A 280 -6.75 -13.52 -0.69
C ALA A 280 -6.54 -12.09 -0.18
N ILE A 281 -6.02 -11.22 -1.06
CA ILE A 281 -5.90 -9.78 -0.83
C ILE A 281 -6.78 -9.00 -1.80
N ALA A 282 -7.02 -7.71 -1.54
CA ALA A 282 -7.67 -6.83 -2.49
C ALA A 282 -6.63 -6.17 -3.39
N TYR A 283 -6.78 -6.31 -4.71
CA TYR A 283 -5.92 -5.64 -5.70
C TYR A 283 -6.47 -4.28 -6.13
N ILE A 284 -7.75 -4.06 -5.90
CA ILE A 284 -8.48 -2.82 -6.14
C ILE A 284 -9.29 -2.50 -4.89
N ASP A 285 -9.54 -1.21 -4.64
CA ASP A 285 -10.31 -0.79 -3.47
C ASP A 285 -11.67 -1.50 -3.44
N PRO A 286 -12.00 -2.23 -2.36
CA PRO A 286 -13.29 -2.87 -2.19
C PRO A 286 -14.50 -1.93 -2.24
N PHE A 287 -14.29 -0.62 -2.01
CA PHE A 287 -15.34 0.40 -2.08
C PHE A 287 -15.64 0.88 -3.51
N GLU A 288 -14.77 0.58 -4.48
CA GLU A 288 -15.08 0.89 -5.87
C GLU A 288 -16.36 0.17 -6.32
N PRO A 289 -17.14 0.80 -7.20
CA PRO A 289 -18.33 0.17 -7.80
C PRO A 289 -18.00 -1.19 -8.42
N ARG A 290 -18.91 -2.14 -8.32
CA ARG A 290 -18.70 -3.51 -8.85
C ARG A 290 -18.23 -3.51 -10.31
N LYS A 291 -18.83 -2.66 -11.15
CA LYS A 291 -18.43 -2.55 -12.57
C LYS A 291 -16.95 -2.16 -12.70
N VAL A 292 -16.48 -1.19 -11.92
CA VAL A 292 -15.09 -0.74 -11.95
C VAL A 292 -14.15 -1.87 -11.51
N ARG A 293 -14.47 -2.60 -10.44
CA ARG A 293 -13.70 -3.75 -9.99
C ARG A 293 -13.65 -4.87 -11.04
N GLN A 294 -14.76 -5.17 -11.69
CA GLN A 294 -14.84 -6.17 -12.76
C GLN A 294 -13.99 -5.79 -13.98
N ASP A 295 -14.10 -4.53 -14.43
CA ASP A 295 -13.36 -4.04 -15.60
C ASP A 295 -11.84 -4.04 -15.32
N TRP A 296 -11.44 -3.69 -14.08
CA TRP A 296 -10.05 -3.76 -13.65
C TRP A 296 -9.51 -5.20 -13.67
N VAL A 297 -10.23 -6.15 -13.06
CA VAL A 297 -9.83 -7.56 -13.01
C VAL A 297 -9.72 -8.15 -14.41
N LYS A 298 -10.68 -7.87 -15.30
CA LYS A 298 -10.62 -8.30 -16.70
C LYS A 298 -9.37 -7.82 -17.41
N ARG A 299 -8.97 -6.58 -17.18
CA ARG A 299 -7.83 -5.95 -17.84
C ARG A 299 -6.50 -6.51 -17.37
N TYR A 300 -6.32 -6.60 -16.06
CA TYR A 300 -5.00 -6.84 -15.46
C TYR A 300 -4.77 -8.28 -14.98
N ARG A 301 -5.82 -9.05 -14.75
CA ARG A 301 -5.70 -10.38 -14.17
C ARG A 301 -6.20 -11.51 -15.03
N GLY A 302 -7.29 -11.33 -15.70
CA GLY A 302 -8.12 -12.44 -16.10
C GLY A 302 -8.07 -12.82 -17.56
N ALA A 303 -7.12 -12.36 -18.36
CA ALA A 303 -7.20 -12.61 -19.81
C ALA A 303 -8.64 -12.37 -20.37
N GLY A 304 -9.26 -11.27 -19.93
CA GLY A 304 -10.63 -10.91 -20.28
C GLY A 304 -11.73 -11.53 -19.40
N LYS A 305 -11.40 -12.34 -18.39
CA LYS A 305 -12.37 -12.94 -17.47
C LYS A 305 -12.75 -11.99 -16.33
N PRO A 306 -14.01 -11.97 -15.89
CA PRO A 306 -14.46 -11.18 -14.75
C PRO A 306 -13.95 -11.76 -13.43
N CYS A 307 -14.00 -10.96 -12.35
CA CYS A 307 -13.66 -11.43 -11.01
C CYS A 307 -14.63 -12.55 -10.57
N PRO A 308 -14.13 -13.73 -10.20
CA PRO A 308 -14.97 -14.87 -9.80
C PRO A 308 -15.37 -14.84 -8.31
N CYS A 309 -14.94 -13.83 -7.53
CA CYS A 309 -15.21 -13.80 -6.10
C CYS A 309 -16.71 -13.72 -5.77
N ALA A 310 -17.08 -14.19 -4.58
CA ALA A 310 -18.47 -14.27 -4.14
C ALA A 310 -19.20 -12.90 -4.19
N ALA A 311 -18.53 -11.80 -3.81
CA ALA A 311 -19.12 -10.45 -3.85
C ALA A 311 -19.43 -9.97 -5.27
N CYS A 312 -18.71 -10.47 -6.27
CA CYS A 312 -18.91 -10.10 -7.67
C CYS A 312 -19.90 -11.00 -8.40
N THR A 313 -19.88 -12.29 -8.11
CA THR A 313 -20.72 -13.26 -8.81
C THR A 313 -22.06 -13.48 -8.11
N GLN A 314 -22.10 -13.35 -6.77
CA GLN A 314 -23.28 -13.70 -5.94
C GLN A 314 -23.93 -15.03 -6.40
N LYS A 315 -23.09 -15.97 -6.85
CA LYS A 315 -23.51 -17.24 -7.46
C LYS A 315 -24.55 -17.05 -8.57
N ASN A 316 -24.38 -16.00 -9.37
CA ASN A 316 -25.25 -15.63 -10.51
C ASN A 316 -26.71 -15.34 -10.13
N LYS A 317 -26.95 -14.82 -8.92
CA LYS A 317 -28.27 -14.35 -8.47
C LYS A 317 -28.38 -12.82 -8.60
N PRO A 318 -29.09 -12.31 -9.62
CA PRO A 318 -29.15 -10.85 -9.88
C PRO A 318 -29.70 -10.03 -8.73
N GLU A 319 -30.65 -10.59 -7.95
CA GLU A 319 -31.24 -9.94 -6.79
C GLU A 319 -30.23 -9.73 -5.66
N LEU A 320 -29.31 -10.68 -5.47
CA LEU A 320 -28.24 -10.55 -4.46
C LEU A 320 -27.20 -9.54 -4.91
N VAL A 321 -26.92 -9.46 -6.21
CA VAL A 321 -26.01 -8.44 -6.78
C VAL A 321 -26.58 -7.04 -6.55
N LYS A 322 -27.87 -6.83 -6.86
CA LYS A 322 -28.54 -5.54 -6.63
C LYS A 322 -28.57 -5.16 -5.14
N ALA A 323 -28.86 -6.13 -4.27
CA ALA A 323 -28.86 -5.89 -2.83
C ALA A 323 -27.47 -5.49 -2.32
N HIS A 324 -26.41 -6.14 -2.83
CA HIS A 324 -25.01 -5.79 -2.53
C HIS A 324 -24.70 -4.36 -3.03
N GLU A 325 -25.00 -4.03 -4.28
CA GLU A 325 -24.73 -2.69 -4.83
C GLU A 325 -25.44 -1.61 -4.01
N LYS A 326 -26.72 -1.82 -3.66
CA LYS A 326 -27.49 -0.88 -2.82
C LYS A 326 -26.84 -0.69 -1.42
N ARG A 327 -26.38 -1.77 -0.77
CA ARG A 327 -25.69 -1.65 0.51
C ARG A 327 -24.36 -0.91 0.41
N MET A 328 -23.61 -1.11 -0.69
CA MET A 328 -22.35 -0.39 -0.92
C MET A 328 -22.57 1.10 -1.23
N GLU A 329 -23.64 1.46 -1.93
CA GLU A 329 -24.05 2.85 -2.14
C GLU A 329 -24.45 3.51 -0.82
N GLU A 330 -25.29 2.85 -0.01
CA GLU A 330 -25.67 3.31 1.32
C GLU A 330 -24.46 3.50 2.21
N LEU A 331 -23.56 2.53 2.26
CA LEU A 331 -22.32 2.57 3.02
C LEU A 331 -21.43 3.74 2.60
N THR A 332 -21.27 3.96 1.30
CA THR A 332 -20.47 5.08 0.77
C THR A 332 -21.08 6.43 1.15
N SER A 333 -22.40 6.55 1.09
CA SER A 333 -23.13 7.77 1.52
C SER A 333 -22.94 8.04 3.01
N ILE A 334 -23.13 7.03 3.86
CA ILE A 334 -22.96 7.19 5.32
C ILE A 334 -21.50 7.49 5.65
N ARG A 335 -20.55 6.83 5.01
CA ARG A 335 -19.12 7.08 5.19
C ARG A 335 -18.74 8.52 4.89
N ALA A 336 -19.30 9.11 3.82
CA ALA A 336 -19.10 10.52 3.49
C ALA A 336 -19.66 11.44 4.56
N GLU A 337 -20.83 11.10 5.11
CA GLU A 337 -21.47 11.86 6.18
C GLU A 337 -20.68 11.81 7.49
N LEU A 338 -20.17 10.62 7.88
CA LEU A 338 -19.36 10.44 9.09
C LEU A 338 -17.98 11.11 9.02
N ARG A 339 -17.43 11.27 7.82
CA ARG A 339 -16.19 12.03 7.58
C ARG A 339 -16.37 13.55 7.66
N ASN A 340 -17.59 14.02 7.51
CA ASN A 340 -17.90 15.44 7.61
C ASN A 340 -18.15 15.83 9.08
N HIS A 341 -17.11 16.34 9.76
CA HIS A 341 -17.23 16.73 11.18
C HIS A 341 -18.21 17.88 11.40
N ASP A 342 -18.62 18.58 10.35
CA ASP A 342 -19.63 19.64 10.44
C ASP A 342 -21.06 19.14 10.26
N SER A 343 -21.21 17.86 9.94
CA SER A 343 -22.52 17.27 9.73
C SER A 343 -23.36 17.29 11.01
N ARG A 344 -24.59 17.80 10.86
CA ARG A 344 -25.63 17.73 11.89
C ARG A 344 -26.57 16.54 11.74
N LYS A 345 -26.34 15.71 10.69
CA LYS A 345 -27.18 14.54 10.36
C LYS A 345 -26.73 13.28 11.06
N VAL A 346 -25.50 13.29 11.62
CA VAL A 346 -24.97 12.13 12.32
C VAL A 346 -25.75 11.86 13.58
N THR A 347 -26.27 10.65 13.71
CA THR A 347 -26.96 10.10 14.89
C THR A 347 -26.32 8.78 15.30
N VAL A 348 -26.68 8.29 16.47
CA VAL A 348 -26.24 6.96 16.96
C VAL A 348 -26.67 5.85 16.01
N GLU A 349 -27.91 5.92 15.51
CA GLU A 349 -28.48 4.93 14.58
C GLU A 349 -27.73 4.91 13.26
N LEU A 350 -27.29 6.10 12.77
CA LEU A 350 -26.49 6.18 11.54
C LEU A 350 -25.13 5.51 11.69
N ILE A 351 -24.46 5.70 12.85
CA ILE A 351 -23.18 5.07 13.16
C ILE A 351 -23.38 3.55 13.29
N ASP A 352 -24.40 3.10 14.02
CA ASP A 352 -24.72 1.69 14.20
C ASP A 352 -25.06 1.02 12.85
N ARG A 353 -25.79 1.72 11.96
CA ARG A 353 -26.08 1.24 10.59
C ARG A 353 -24.83 1.13 9.75
N PHE A 354 -23.91 2.09 9.84
CA PHE A 354 -22.62 2.06 9.16
C PHE A 354 -21.81 0.82 9.54
N LEU A 355 -21.66 0.56 10.83
CA LEU A 355 -20.94 -0.61 11.34
C LEU A 355 -21.59 -1.93 10.90
N LYS A 356 -22.91 -1.98 10.90
CA LYS A 356 -23.68 -3.14 10.44
C LYS A 356 -23.44 -3.42 8.95
N LEU A 357 -23.33 -2.38 8.11
CA LEU A 357 -23.02 -2.53 6.68
C LEU A 357 -21.63 -3.13 6.45
N TYR A 358 -20.63 -2.77 7.26
CA TYR A 358 -19.29 -3.41 7.19
C TYR A 358 -19.35 -4.91 7.49
N ASP A 359 -20.17 -5.31 8.47
CA ASP A 359 -20.37 -6.72 8.81
C ASP A 359 -21.14 -7.45 7.72
N GLU A 360 -22.30 -6.92 7.28
CA GLU A 360 -23.12 -7.48 6.20
C GLU A 360 -22.29 -7.67 4.91
N GLU A 361 -21.40 -6.72 4.59
CA GLU A 361 -20.54 -6.75 3.42
C GLU A 361 -19.20 -7.45 3.64
N LYS A 362 -18.93 -7.97 4.85
CA LYS A 362 -17.70 -8.71 5.21
C LYS A 362 -16.41 -7.94 4.89
N LEU A 363 -16.39 -6.63 5.16
CA LEU A 363 -15.26 -5.75 4.90
C LEU A 363 -14.15 -5.87 5.96
N ASN A 364 -13.76 -7.11 6.30
CA ASN A 364 -12.87 -7.45 7.41
C ASN A 364 -11.46 -6.85 7.33
N ALA A 365 -10.98 -6.56 6.13
CA ALA A 365 -9.66 -5.95 5.90
C ALA A 365 -9.75 -4.42 5.72
N LYS A 366 -10.85 -3.79 6.17
CA LYS A 366 -11.13 -2.35 6.15
C LYS A 366 -11.82 -1.88 7.42
N LEU A 367 -11.68 -2.60 8.52
CA LEU A 367 -12.34 -2.30 9.79
C LEU A 367 -11.67 -1.12 10.54
N ALA A 368 -10.39 -0.83 10.27
CA ALA A 368 -9.67 0.26 10.93
C ALA A 368 -10.42 1.58 10.76
N GLU A 369 -10.70 1.98 9.52
CA GLU A 369 -11.46 3.20 9.23
C GLU A 369 -12.88 3.17 9.80
N ALA A 370 -13.54 2.00 9.73
CA ALA A 370 -14.90 1.88 10.26
C ALA A 370 -14.95 2.19 11.75
N TYR A 371 -14.01 1.64 12.51
CA TYR A 371 -13.94 1.85 13.96
C TYR A 371 -13.43 3.24 14.32
N GLU A 372 -12.50 3.81 13.55
CA GLU A 372 -12.05 5.18 13.71
C GLU A 372 -13.21 6.17 13.54
N LEU A 373 -13.94 6.08 12.42
CA LEU A 373 -15.11 6.94 12.19
C LEU A 373 -16.18 6.75 13.27
N ALA A 374 -16.43 5.52 13.71
CA ALA A 374 -17.34 5.26 14.80
C ALA A 374 -16.86 5.90 16.11
N ALA A 375 -15.58 5.74 16.48
CA ALA A 375 -15.01 6.32 17.69
C ALA A 375 -15.16 7.84 17.72
N LEU A 376 -14.72 8.50 16.63
CA LEU A 376 -14.82 9.96 16.51
C LEU A 376 -16.26 10.45 16.61
N ASN A 377 -17.18 9.82 15.88
CA ASN A 377 -18.56 10.26 15.83
C ASN A 377 -19.34 9.97 17.13
N TYR A 378 -19.09 8.84 17.81
CA TYR A 378 -19.63 8.65 19.17
C TYR A 378 -19.10 9.69 20.15
N ASN A 379 -17.82 10.07 20.03
CA ASN A 379 -17.25 11.12 20.87
C ASN A 379 -17.85 12.50 20.56
N TYR A 380 -18.11 12.81 19.27
CA TYR A 380 -18.83 14.01 18.87
C TYR A 380 -20.21 14.10 19.51
N LEU A 381 -20.90 12.96 19.67
CA LEU A 381 -22.22 12.85 20.30
C LEU A 381 -22.16 12.72 21.81
N GLY A 382 -20.99 12.60 22.43
CA GLY A 382 -20.78 12.48 23.86
C GLY A 382 -21.07 11.08 24.44
N ASP A 383 -21.08 10.04 23.63
CA ASP A 383 -21.12 8.64 24.08
C ASP A 383 -19.71 8.12 24.39
N ASP A 384 -19.21 8.45 25.58
CA ASP A 384 -17.86 8.14 26.03
C ASP A 384 -17.56 6.63 25.99
N LYS A 385 -18.55 5.79 26.34
CA LYS A 385 -18.37 4.33 26.38
C LYS A 385 -18.17 3.74 24.99
N LYS A 386 -19.03 4.12 24.03
CA LYS A 386 -18.91 3.66 22.65
C LYS A 386 -17.67 4.26 22.00
N ALA A 387 -17.37 5.56 22.22
CA ALA A 387 -16.18 6.21 21.73
C ALA A 387 -14.91 5.44 22.13
N LYS A 388 -14.74 5.13 23.42
CA LYS A 388 -13.59 4.35 23.90
C LYS A 388 -13.55 2.95 23.30
N LYS A 389 -14.67 2.23 23.29
CA LYS A 389 -14.76 0.89 22.73
C LYS A 389 -14.28 0.87 21.28
N TYR A 390 -14.75 1.80 20.45
CA TYR A 390 -14.41 1.83 19.04
C TYR A 390 -13.01 2.40 18.78
N ALA A 391 -12.49 3.28 19.62
CA ALA A 391 -11.08 3.69 19.57
C ALA A 391 -10.13 2.49 19.83
N ASP A 392 -10.41 1.69 20.86
CA ASP A 392 -9.64 0.46 21.13
C ASP A 392 -9.73 -0.55 19.97
N LEU A 393 -10.91 -0.73 19.36
CA LEU A 393 -11.09 -1.57 18.19
C LEU A 393 -10.39 -1.02 16.96
N ALA A 394 -10.37 0.31 16.76
CA ALA A 394 -9.65 0.97 15.67
C ALA A 394 -8.14 0.74 15.79
N VAL A 395 -7.58 0.83 17.00
CA VAL A 395 -6.17 0.48 17.24
C VAL A 395 -5.87 -0.97 16.84
N GLN A 396 -6.71 -1.93 17.27
CA GLN A 396 -6.50 -3.35 16.95
C GLN A 396 -6.61 -3.63 15.43
N ALA A 397 -7.60 -3.04 14.77
CA ALA A 397 -7.80 -3.19 13.34
C ALA A 397 -6.70 -2.46 12.55
N GLY A 398 -6.32 -1.26 12.98
CA GLY A 398 -5.26 -0.47 12.36
C GLY A 398 -3.90 -1.16 12.40
N ILE A 399 -3.56 -1.85 13.50
CA ILE A 399 -2.33 -2.66 13.57
C ILE A 399 -2.34 -3.78 12.51
N VAL A 400 -3.49 -4.41 12.27
CA VAL A 400 -3.63 -5.47 11.26
C VAL A 400 -3.53 -4.90 9.85
N GLU A 401 -4.09 -3.74 9.60
CA GLU A 401 -4.24 -3.16 8.26
C GLU A 401 -3.07 -2.23 7.87
N GLY A 402 -2.49 -1.50 8.82
CA GLY A 402 -1.48 -0.47 8.58
C GLY A 402 -0.20 -0.61 9.42
N GLY A 403 -0.16 -1.57 10.35
CA GLY A 403 0.97 -1.75 11.26
C GLY A 403 0.89 -0.87 12.52
N LYS A 404 1.71 -1.22 13.51
CA LYS A 404 1.69 -0.57 14.84
C LYS A 404 2.14 0.90 14.84
N ASP A 405 2.92 1.29 13.84
CA ASP A 405 3.55 2.61 13.71
C ASP A 405 2.75 3.52 12.74
N ASN A 406 1.60 3.06 12.25
CA ASN A 406 0.69 3.86 11.43
C ASN A 406 0.14 5.05 12.24
N ASN A 407 0.10 6.23 11.62
CA ASN A 407 -0.33 7.47 12.28
C ASN A 407 -1.77 7.40 12.83
N ASP A 408 -2.68 6.72 12.13
CA ASP A 408 -4.07 6.57 12.59
C ASP A 408 -4.13 5.68 13.84
N VAL A 409 -3.28 4.63 13.90
CA VAL A 409 -3.14 3.78 15.10
C VAL A 409 -2.63 4.60 16.28
N ILE A 410 -1.64 5.46 16.06
CA ILE A 410 -1.10 6.35 17.10
C ILE A 410 -2.18 7.33 17.56
N ALA A 411 -2.89 7.98 16.64
CA ALA A 411 -3.97 8.91 16.94
C ALA A 411 -5.10 8.23 17.73
N MET A 412 -5.50 7.02 17.35
CA MET A 412 -6.55 6.29 18.06
C MET A 412 -6.10 5.80 19.45
N ARG A 413 -4.83 5.51 19.67
CA ARG A 413 -4.28 5.25 21.01
C ARG A 413 -4.37 6.48 21.90
N VAL A 414 -4.01 7.66 21.38
CA VAL A 414 -4.13 8.92 22.11
C VAL A 414 -5.60 9.17 22.48
N MET A 415 -6.54 9.04 21.52
CA MET A 415 -7.95 9.18 21.79
C MET A 415 -8.46 8.19 22.84
N ALA A 416 -8.08 6.90 22.74
CA ALA A 416 -8.50 5.85 23.67
C ALA A 416 -7.99 6.11 25.11
N SER A 417 -6.83 6.78 25.26
CA SER A 417 -6.25 7.10 26.56
C SER A 417 -6.99 8.24 27.26
N ASP A 418 -7.54 9.21 26.52
CA ASP A 418 -8.27 10.36 27.05
C ASP A 418 -9.41 10.79 26.11
N ILE A 419 -10.55 10.13 26.24
CA ILE A 419 -11.75 10.39 25.44
C ILE A 419 -12.27 11.80 25.64
N LYS A 420 -12.26 12.30 26.89
CA LYS A 420 -12.83 13.62 27.22
C LYS A 420 -11.90 14.78 26.90
N GLY A 421 -10.59 14.56 26.97
CA GLY A 421 -9.58 15.55 26.57
C GLY A 421 -9.39 15.62 25.05
N HIS A 422 -9.87 14.64 24.30
CA HIS A 422 -9.74 14.63 22.85
C HIS A 422 -10.59 15.74 22.21
N TYR A 423 -10.08 16.43 21.17
CA TYR A 423 -10.73 17.57 20.50
C TYR A 423 -12.18 17.28 20.02
N SER A 424 -12.45 16.02 19.69
CA SER A 424 -13.77 15.57 19.21
C SER A 424 -14.83 15.52 20.32
N TYR A 425 -14.45 15.62 21.60
CA TYR A 425 -15.38 15.42 22.71
C TYR A 425 -16.55 16.40 22.68
N ARG A 426 -17.76 15.86 22.53
CA ARG A 426 -19.04 16.61 22.48
C ARG A 426 -19.08 17.73 21.43
N PHE A 427 -18.26 17.62 20.38
CA PHE A 427 -18.15 18.68 19.39
C PHE A 427 -19.47 18.97 18.67
N THR A 428 -20.22 17.94 18.26
CA THR A 428 -21.53 18.10 17.62
C THR A 428 -22.55 18.67 18.59
N LEU A 429 -22.53 18.26 19.86
CA LEU A 429 -23.44 18.79 20.88
C LEU A 429 -23.20 20.28 21.14
N LYS A 430 -21.93 20.68 21.31
CA LYS A 430 -21.55 22.09 21.46
C LYS A 430 -22.02 22.94 20.28
N ARG A 431 -21.91 22.43 19.04
CA ARG A 431 -22.42 23.13 17.85
C ARG A 431 -23.95 23.21 17.77
N ARG A 432 -24.65 22.26 18.36
CA ARG A 432 -26.13 22.27 18.46
C ARG A 432 -26.65 23.10 19.64
N GLY A 433 -25.77 23.63 20.48
CA GLY A 433 -26.14 24.38 21.69
C GLY A 433 -26.65 23.48 22.81
N LEU A 434 -26.20 22.21 22.84
CA LEU A 434 -26.58 21.19 23.84
C LEU A 434 -25.46 20.92 24.84
#